data_8c829c77a50af59fc2dcfd4865508e93
#
_entry.id   8c829c77a50af59fc2dcfd4865508e93
#
_cell.length_a   1.000
_cell.length_b   1.000
_cell.length_c   1.000
_cell.angle_alpha   90.00
_cell.angle_beta   90.00
_cell.angle_gamma   90.00
#
_symmetry.space_group_name_H-M   'P 1'
#
loop_
_entity.id
_entity.type
_entity.pdbx_description
1 polymer ?
#
loop_
_entity_poly.entity_id
_entity_poly.type
_entity_poly.pdbx_seq_one_letter_code
_entity_poly.pdbx_strand_id
1 'polypeptide(L)'
;MIPNSENKRVWFITGASKGLGYAFTCAALKAGDKVVAVARTIDNLAKLEETYQESLLPLNLDVTDREAVFSTVETAVKHFGRLDIVVNNAGIMTMGMIEELNESDARKLMDTNFFGALWVCQAVMPYLRSQRSGHIIQITSIGAIISGPMSGIYSASKFALEGMSEALAKEAEHFGVKLTMVEPGGYWTDLYTSMSYSNPLDSYGTLRDELAKQYSEDSSIVILPWQRKPL
;
A
#
# COMPACT_ATOMS: atom_id res chain seq x y z
N MET A 1 5.97 28.08 12.42
CA MET A 1 5.23 28.80 11.36
C MET A 1 4.03 27.93 11.01
N ILE A 2 2.82 28.41 11.21
CA ILE A 2 1.59 27.75 10.74
C ILE A 2 1.59 27.90 9.22
N PRO A 3 1.45 26.82 8.41
CA PRO A 3 1.38 26.96 6.96
C PRO A 3 0.20 27.87 6.58
N ASN A 4 0.47 28.79 5.68
CA ASN A 4 -0.51 29.72 5.15
C ASN A 4 -1.71 28.94 4.56
N SER A 5 -2.93 29.32 4.90
CA SER A 5 -4.18 28.61 4.60
C SER A 5 -4.55 28.49 3.11
N GLU A 6 -3.71 28.99 2.22
CA GLU A 6 -4.03 29.09 0.78
C GLU A 6 -3.53 27.91 -0.08
N ASN A 7 -2.80 26.95 0.47
CA ASN A 7 -2.22 25.86 -0.35
C ASN A 7 -2.35 24.47 0.29
N LYS A 8 -3.58 24.10 0.68
CA LYS A 8 -3.86 22.75 1.18
C LYS A 8 -3.68 21.73 0.05
N ARG A 9 -2.80 20.75 0.26
CA ARG A 9 -2.60 19.66 -0.68
C ARG A 9 -3.76 18.67 -0.60
N VAL A 10 -4.07 18.03 -1.72
CA VAL A 10 -5.06 16.96 -1.81
C VAL A 10 -4.36 15.64 -1.95
N TRP A 11 -4.56 14.76 -0.98
CA TRP A 11 -4.01 13.41 -0.93
C TRP A 11 -5.04 12.39 -1.41
N PHE A 12 -4.60 11.39 -2.16
CA PHE A 12 -5.36 10.18 -2.47
C PHE A 12 -4.60 8.98 -1.89
N ILE A 13 -5.18 8.30 -0.89
CA ILE A 13 -4.47 7.26 -0.12
C ILE A 13 -5.23 5.95 -0.22
N THR A 14 -4.61 4.91 -0.79
CA THR A 14 -5.20 3.57 -0.86
C THR A 14 -4.88 2.74 0.39
N GLY A 15 -5.81 1.86 0.80
CA GLY A 15 -5.66 1.10 2.04
C GLY A 15 -5.66 1.97 3.30
N ALA A 16 -6.44 3.06 3.27
CA ALA A 16 -6.41 4.15 4.25
C ALA A 16 -7.05 3.82 5.60
N SER A 17 -7.79 2.71 5.73
CA SER A 17 -8.59 2.42 6.94
C SER A 17 -7.80 1.77 8.09
N LYS A 18 -6.54 1.35 7.87
CA LYS A 18 -5.70 0.71 8.88
C LYS A 18 -4.20 0.85 8.57
N GLY A 19 -3.35 0.47 9.54
CA GLY A 19 -1.90 0.42 9.38
C GLY A 19 -1.28 1.73 8.92
N LEU A 20 -0.31 1.64 8.00
CA LEU A 20 0.41 2.81 7.47
C LEU A 20 -0.52 3.78 6.74
N GLY A 21 -1.49 3.28 5.95
CA GLY A 21 -2.44 4.14 5.24
C GLY A 21 -3.28 5.01 6.18
N TYR A 22 -3.71 4.44 7.31
CA TYR A 22 -4.40 5.21 8.36
C TYR A 22 -3.49 6.25 9.00
N ALA A 23 -2.22 5.89 9.26
CA ALA A 23 -1.25 6.82 9.82
C ALA A 23 -0.96 7.99 8.85
N PHE A 24 -0.82 7.73 7.54
CA PHE A 24 -0.67 8.77 6.53
C PHE A 24 -1.89 9.67 6.45
N THR A 25 -3.10 9.10 6.49
CA THR A 25 -4.35 9.84 6.52
C THR A 25 -4.39 10.80 7.72
N CYS A 26 -4.11 10.29 8.92
CA CYS A 26 -4.06 11.13 10.11
C CYS A 26 -2.99 12.23 10.04
N ALA A 27 -1.81 11.91 9.51
CA ALA A 27 -0.71 12.88 9.40
C ALA A 27 -1.05 14.01 8.42
N ALA A 28 -1.62 13.68 7.25
CA ALA A 28 -2.04 14.66 6.26
C ALA A 28 -3.13 15.58 6.79
N LEU A 29 -4.16 15.02 7.43
CA LEU A 29 -5.25 15.79 8.04
C LEU A 29 -4.75 16.71 9.17
N LYS A 30 -3.85 16.22 10.04
CA LYS A 30 -3.23 17.03 11.10
C LYS A 30 -2.38 18.17 10.54
N ALA A 31 -1.77 17.99 9.38
CA ALA A 31 -1.03 19.05 8.67
C ALA A 31 -1.95 20.10 8.02
N GLY A 32 -3.28 19.89 8.05
CA GLY A 32 -4.27 20.77 7.46
C GLY A 32 -4.58 20.48 5.99
N ASP A 33 -4.04 19.41 5.44
CA ASP A 33 -4.28 18.98 4.06
C ASP A 33 -5.67 18.32 3.92
N LYS A 34 -6.09 18.09 2.69
CA LYS A 34 -7.30 17.34 2.33
C LYS A 34 -6.96 15.91 1.95
N VAL A 35 -7.81 14.95 2.29
CA VAL A 35 -7.54 13.53 2.05
C VAL A 35 -8.74 12.84 1.44
N VAL A 36 -8.53 12.15 0.32
CA VAL A 36 -9.40 11.10 -0.19
C VAL A 36 -8.84 9.78 0.36
N ALA A 37 -9.55 9.21 1.33
CA ALA A 37 -9.13 7.98 2.01
C ALA A 37 -9.92 6.79 1.46
N VAL A 38 -9.26 5.91 0.70
CA VAL A 38 -9.97 4.78 0.07
C VAL A 38 -9.56 3.44 0.65
N ALA A 39 -10.54 2.60 0.91
CA ALA A 39 -10.37 1.24 1.40
C ALA A 39 -11.61 0.38 1.10
N ARG A 40 -11.50 -0.95 1.19
CA ARG A 40 -12.64 -1.87 1.03
C ARG A 40 -13.71 -1.68 2.11
N THR A 41 -13.30 -1.30 3.32
CA THR A 41 -14.15 -0.94 4.46
C THR A 41 -13.65 0.36 5.06
N ILE A 42 -14.53 1.32 5.29
CA ILE A 42 -14.21 2.68 5.75
C ILE A 42 -14.74 2.98 7.15
N ASP A 43 -15.37 2.03 7.81
CA ASP A 43 -15.99 2.22 9.15
C ASP A 43 -14.97 2.77 10.18
N ASN A 44 -13.71 2.37 10.07
CA ASN A 44 -12.63 2.86 10.94
C ASN A 44 -12.30 4.34 10.72
N LEU A 45 -12.78 4.95 9.63
CA LEU A 45 -12.56 6.37 9.32
C LEU A 45 -13.66 7.28 9.88
N ALA A 46 -14.78 6.73 10.38
CA ALA A 46 -15.93 7.51 10.84
C ALA A 46 -15.57 8.61 11.84
N LYS A 47 -14.74 8.30 12.85
CA LYS A 47 -14.29 9.30 13.83
C LYS A 47 -13.42 10.41 13.20
N LEU A 48 -12.64 10.09 12.19
CA LEU A 48 -11.86 11.09 11.47
C LEU A 48 -12.78 11.95 10.60
N GLU A 49 -13.80 11.34 9.98
CA GLU A 49 -14.80 12.06 9.19
C GLU A 49 -15.58 13.07 10.04
N GLU A 50 -16.04 12.67 11.22
CA GLU A 50 -16.67 13.58 12.19
C GLU A 50 -15.75 14.75 12.58
N THR A 51 -14.46 14.50 12.73
CA THR A 51 -13.48 15.49 13.18
C THR A 51 -13.05 16.44 12.06
N TYR A 52 -12.81 15.91 10.85
CA TYR A 52 -12.21 16.66 9.74
C TYR A 52 -13.18 17.03 8.62
N GLN A 53 -14.42 16.52 8.68
CA GLN A 53 -15.54 16.89 7.81
C GLN A 53 -15.12 17.13 6.34
N GLU A 54 -15.21 18.35 5.86
CA GLU A 54 -14.91 18.72 4.47
C GLU A 54 -13.44 18.49 4.04
N SER A 55 -12.55 18.18 4.98
CA SER A 55 -11.15 17.87 4.65
C SER A 55 -10.88 16.37 4.42
N LEU A 56 -11.85 15.50 4.76
CA LEU A 56 -11.75 14.06 4.55
C LEU A 56 -12.91 13.57 3.68
N LEU A 57 -12.58 12.88 2.60
CA LEU A 57 -13.52 12.15 1.76
C LEU A 57 -13.23 10.65 1.83
N PRO A 58 -13.93 9.88 2.68
CA PRO A 58 -13.79 8.43 2.72
C PRO A 58 -14.61 7.80 1.58
N LEU A 59 -14.02 6.88 0.82
CA LEU A 59 -14.70 6.16 -0.26
C LEU A 59 -14.39 4.66 -0.21
N ASN A 60 -15.40 3.83 -0.44
CA ASN A 60 -15.19 2.40 -0.60
C ASN A 60 -14.53 2.11 -1.95
N LEU A 61 -13.41 1.37 -1.91
CA LEU A 61 -12.70 0.95 -3.12
C LEU A 61 -11.97 -0.36 -2.89
N ASP A 62 -12.20 -1.34 -3.77
CA ASP A 62 -11.27 -2.43 -4.01
C ASP A 62 -10.36 -2.05 -5.18
N VAL A 63 -9.06 -1.95 -4.92
CA VAL A 63 -8.07 -1.54 -5.95
C VAL A 63 -7.91 -2.57 -7.06
N THR A 64 -8.41 -3.79 -6.87
CA THR A 64 -8.41 -4.83 -7.91
C THR A 64 -9.48 -4.62 -8.98
N ASP A 65 -10.49 -3.82 -8.68
CA ASP A 65 -11.51 -3.39 -9.64
C ASP A 65 -11.05 -2.14 -10.39
N ARG A 66 -10.56 -2.35 -11.62
CA ARG A 66 -10.03 -1.27 -12.46
C ARG A 66 -11.05 -0.17 -12.73
N GLU A 67 -12.29 -0.52 -13.03
CA GLU A 67 -13.34 0.47 -13.36
C GLU A 67 -13.71 1.29 -12.12
N ALA A 68 -13.82 0.64 -10.96
CA ALA A 68 -14.03 1.32 -9.70
C ALA A 68 -12.88 2.27 -9.35
N VAL A 69 -11.63 1.91 -9.63
CA VAL A 69 -10.47 2.80 -9.41
C VAL A 69 -10.62 4.08 -10.24
N PHE A 70 -10.92 3.97 -11.53
CA PHE A 70 -11.04 5.13 -12.42
C PHE A 70 -12.20 6.05 -11.99
N SER A 71 -13.36 5.48 -11.67
CA SER A 71 -14.53 6.26 -11.21
C SER A 71 -14.29 6.93 -9.86
N THR A 72 -13.57 6.26 -8.94
CA THR A 72 -13.22 6.81 -7.63
C THR A 72 -12.25 7.98 -7.76
N VAL A 73 -11.23 7.87 -8.62
CA VAL A 73 -10.30 8.97 -8.90
C VAL A 73 -11.04 10.16 -9.53
N GLU A 74 -11.93 9.92 -10.48
CA GLU A 74 -12.77 10.98 -11.05
C GLU A 74 -13.61 11.68 -9.97
N THR A 75 -14.23 10.91 -9.07
CA THR A 75 -15.01 11.44 -7.93
C THR A 75 -14.12 12.30 -7.02
N ALA A 76 -12.92 11.85 -6.69
CA ALA A 76 -11.96 12.59 -5.89
C ALA A 76 -11.60 13.95 -6.52
N VAL A 77 -11.31 13.95 -7.82
CA VAL A 77 -10.98 15.17 -8.57
C VAL A 77 -12.19 16.09 -8.68
N LYS A 78 -13.39 15.59 -8.91
CA LYS A 78 -14.63 16.39 -8.92
C LYS A 78 -14.88 17.05 -7.57
N HIS A 79 -14.58 16.35 -6.47
CA HIS A 79 -14.82 16.85 -5.11
C HIS A 79 -13.83 17.94 -4.69
N PHE A 80 -12.53 17.73 -4.91
CA PHE A 80 -11.49 18.64 -4.43
C PHE A 80 -10.85 19.51 -5.51
N GLY A 81 -11.17 19.28 -6.79
CA GLY A 81 -10.67 20.05 -7.94
C GLY A 81 -9.27 19.66 -8.41
N ARG A 82 -8.50 18.90 -7.63
CA ARG A 82 -7.12 18.50 -7.92
C ARG A 82 -6.68 17.28 -7.12
N LEU A 83 -5.53 16.73 -7.49
CA LEU A 83 -4.76 15.78 -6.68
C LEU A 83 -3.30 16.24 -6.63
N ASP A 84 -2.69 16.22 -5.45
CA ASP A 84 -1.28 16.61 -5.28
C ASP A 84 -0.39 15.45 -4.90
N ILE A 85 -0.86 14.58 -4.01
CA ILE A 85 -0.11 13.43 -3.51
C ILE A 85 -0.97 12.18 -3.63
N VAL A 86 -0.43 11.15 -4.24
CA VAL A 86 -1.07 9.85 -4.40
C VAL A 86 -0.24 8.81 -3.67
N VAL A 87 -0.83 8.11 -2.70
CA VAL A 87 -0.15 7.07 -1.94
C VAL A 87 -0.74 5.71 -2.28
N ASN A 88 -0.03 4.93 -3.08
CA ASN A 88 -0.34 3.52 -3.33
C ASN A 88 0.17 2.69 -2.17
N ASN A 89 -0.69 2.53 -1.15
CA ASN A 89 -0.38 1.80 0.07
C ASN A 89 -1.18 0.50 0.21
N ALA A 90 -2.30 0.35 -0.49
CA ALA A 90 -3.06 -0.89 -0.45
C ALA A 90 -2.17 -2.10 -0.79
N GLY A 91 -2.21 -3.11 0.05
CA GLY A 91 -1.40 -4.31 -0.14
C GLY A 91 -1.84 -5.42 0.81
N ILE A 92 -1.52 -6.64 0.42
CA ILE A 92 -1.73 -7.86 1.19
C ILE A 92 -0.45 -8.68 1.23
N MET A 93 -0.38 -9.62 2.15
CA MET A 93 0.75 -10.52 2.31
C MET A 93 0.24 -11.95 2.51
N THR A 94 0.81 -12.88 1.75
CA THR A 94 0.64 -14.32 1.95
C THR A 94 2.03 -14.94 2.03
N MET A 95 2.27 -15.73 3.07
CA MET A 95 3.55 -16.39 3.33
C MET A 95 3.41 -17.89 3.06
N GLY A 96 4.41 -18.48 2.40
CA GLY A 96 4.48 -19.90 2.11
C GLY A 96 5.63 -20.21 1.18
N MET A 97 6.09 -21.47 1.18
CA MET A 97 7.04 -21.92 0.17
C MET A 97 6.39 -21.79 -1.22
N ILE A 98 7.19 -21.55 -2.25
CA ILE A 98 6.66 -21.31 -3.60
C ILE A 98 5.77 -22.46 -4.07
N GLU A 99 6.16 -23.70 -3.79
CA GLU A 99 5.41 -24.90 -4.15
C GLU A 99 4.06 -25.02 -3.40
N GLU A 100 3.92 -24.39 -2.24
CA GLU A 100 2.73 -24.46 -1.41
C GLU A 100 1.66 -23.45 -1.76
N LEU A 101 2.04 -22.37 -2.45
CA LEU A 101 1.10 -21.31 -2.82
C LEU A 101 0.27 -21.74 -4.03
N ASN A 102 -1.04 -21.75 -3.86
CA ASN A 102 -1.96 -22.04 -4.95
C ASN A 102 -2.10 -20.85 -5.93
N GLU A 103 -2.67 -21.12 -7.10
CA GLU A 103 -2.86 -20.10 -8.14
C GLU A 103 -3.68 -18.89 -7.66
N SER A 104 -4.72 -19.13 -6.86
CA SER A 104 -5.60 -18.06 -6.35
C SER A 104 -4.83 -17.11 -5.44
N ASP A 105 -3.98 -17.63 -4.54
CA ASP A 105 -3.18 -16.81 -3.63
C ASP A 105 -2.13 -15.99 -4.40
N ALA A 106 -1.47 -16.62 -5.38
CA ALA A 106 -0.48 -15.94 -6.21
C ALA A 106 -1.12 -14.81 -7.05
N ARG A 107 -2.27 -15.08 -7.68
CA ARG A 107 -3.01 -14.05 -8.44
C ARG A 107 -3.47 -12.91 -7.55
N LYS A 108 -4.09 -13.21 -6.40
CA LYS A 108 -4.57 -12.21 -5.46
C LYS A 108 -3.46 -11.27 -4.96
N LEU A 109 -2.25 -11.81 -4.72
CA LEU A 109 -1.07 -10.99 -4.39
C LEU A 109 -0.73 -10.02 -5.54
N MET A 110 -0.66 -10.52 -6.78
CA MET A 110 -0.37 -9.69 -7.95
C MET A 110 -1.47 -8.67 -8.21
N ASP A 111 -2.73 -9.09 -8.15
CA ASP A 111 -3.88 -8.22 -8.40
C ASP A 111 -3.91 -7.04 -7.43
N THR A 112 -3.65 -7.28 -6.13
CA THR A 112 -3.70 -6.23 -5.12
C THR A 112 -2.43 -5.38 -5.12
N ASN A 113 -1.24 -6.04 -5.04
CA ASN A 113 0.02 -5.33 -4.76
C ASN A 113 0.61 -4.66 -6.00
N PHE A 114 0.35 -5.20 -7.19
CA PHE A 114 0.89 -4.69 -8.45
C PHE A 114 -0.19 -4.06 -9.32
N PHE A 115 -1.20 -4.84 -9.77
CA PHE A 115 -2.21 -4.31 -10.68
C PHE A 115 -3.04 -3.21 -10.05
N GLY A 116 -3.39 -3.32 -8.75
CA GLY A 116 -4.11 -2.25 -8.05
C GLY A 116 -3.36 -0.92 -8.07
N ALA A 117 -2.05 -0.93 -7.80
CA ALA A 117 -1.21 0.26 -7.89
C ALA A 117 -1.07 0.77 -9.33
N LEU A 118 -0.95 -0.13 -10.32
CA LEU A 118 -0.93 0.21 -11.74
C LEU A 118 -2.21 0.94 -12.17
N TRP A 119 -3.39 0.43 -11.79
CA TRP A 119 -4.67 1.06 -12.14
C TRP A 119 -4.80 2.45 -11.53
N VAL A 120 -4.38 2.62 -10.27
CA VAL A 120 -4.36 3.95 -9.63
C VAL A 120 -3.41 4.89 -10.38
N CYS A 121 -2.19 4.46 -10.71
CA CYS A 121 -1.25 5.28 -11.48
C CYS A 121 -1.86 5.70 -12.84
N GLN A 122 -2.46 4.76 -13.56
CA GLN A 122 -3.12 5.06 -14.84
C GLN A 122 -4.29 6.05 -14.69
N ALA A 123 -5.06 5.92 -13.61
CA ALA A 123 -6.21 6.79 -13.36
C ALA A 123 -5.80 8.21 -12.97
N VAL A 124 -4.74 8.39 -12.17
CA VAL A 124 -4.33 9.72 -11.68
C VAL A 124 -3.43 10.47 -12.65
N MET A 125 -2.61 9.78 -13.45
CA MET A 125 -1.63 10.40 -14.35
C MET A 125 -2.22 11.44 -15.32
N PRO A 126 -3.40 11.26 -15.95
CA PRO A 126 -4.00 12.30 -16.80
C PRO A 126 -4.18 13.64 -16.07
N TYR A 127 -4.61 13.60 -14.80
CA TYR A 127 -4.83 14.80 -13.99
C TYR A 127 -3.51 15.44 -13.56
N LEU A 128 -2.57 14.64 -13.02
CA LEU A 128 -1.26 15.13 -12.58
C LEU A 128 -0.47 15.72 -13.76
N ARG A 129 -0.53 15.08 -14.93
CA ARG A 129 0.07 15.57 -16.17
C ARG A 129 -0.53 16.90 -16.60
N SER A 130 -1.85 17.03 -16.57
CA SER A 130 -2.54 18.29 -16.91
C SER A 130 -2.19 19.42 -15.93
N GLN A 131 -2.05 19.10 -14.63
CA GLN A 131 -1.63 20.02 -13.58
C GLN A 131 -0.16 20.42 -13.70
N ARG A 132 0.67 19.63 -14.43
CA ARG A 132 2.13 19.70 -14.48
C ARG A 132 2.78 19.68 -13.09
N SER A 133 2.15 18.99 -12.17
CA SER A 133 2.59 18.83 -10.79
C SER A 133 1.91 17.64 -10.14
N GLY A 134 2.59 16.99 -9.22
CA GLY A 134 2.07 15.89 -8.42
C GLY A 134 3.20 15.06 -7.84
N HIS A 135 2.84 14.19 -6.89
CA HIS A 135 3.79 13.27 -6.30
C HIS A 135 3.12 11.92 -6.05
N ILE A 136 3.61 10.88 -6.69
CA ILE A 136 3.17 9.50 -6.46
C ILE A 136 4.14 8.85 -5.48
N ILE A 137 3.60 8.28 -4.40
CA ILE A 137 4.35 7.55 -3.39
C ILE A 137 3.91 6.08 -3.46
N GLN A 138 4.84 5.19 -3.79
CA GLN A 138 4.62 3.76 -3.85
C GLN A 138 5.11 3.10 -2.56
N ILE A 139 4.23 2.47 -1.82
CA ILE A 139 4.64 1.69 -0.64
C ILE A 139 5.01 0.29 -1.11
N THR A 140 6.29 0.11 -1.34
CA THR A 140 6.88 -1.15 -1.77
C THR A 140 7.24 -2.03 -0.57
N SER A 141 8.44 -2.49 -0.41
CA SER A 141 8.94 -3.25 0.74
C SER A 141 10.44 -3.49 0.60
N ILE A 142 11.15 -3.73 1.69
CA ILE A 142 12.47 -4.37 1.63
C ILE A 142 12.43 -5.69 0.83
N GLY A 143 11.26 -6.36 0.82
CA GLY A 143 11.00 -7.53 0.00
C GLY A 143 10.98 -7.29 -1.51
N ALA A 144 11.08 -6.02 -1.97
CA ALA A 144 11.29 -5.65 -3.37
C ALA A 144 12.79 -5.53 -3.73
N ILE A 145 13.69 -5.56 -2.75
CA ILE A 145 15.14 -5.50 -2.92
C ILE A 145 15.75 -6.89 -2.72
N ILE A 146 15.29 -7.60 -1.69
CA ILE A 146 15.78 -8.92 -1.33
C ILE A 146 14.61 -9.85 -1.02
N SER A 147 14.68 -11.08 -1.48
CA SER A 147 13.70 -12.13 -1.20
C SER A 147 14.30 -13.24 -0.34
N GLY A 148 13.45 -13.91 0.42
CA GLY A 148 13.83 -15.08 1.21
C GLY A 148 12.80 -16.19 1.13
N PRO A 149 13.07 -17.35 1.75
CA PRO A 149 12.11 -18.43 1.85
C PRO A 149 10.76 -17.93 2.41
N MET A 150 9.67 -18.55 2.00
CA MET A 150 8.29 -18.22 2.35
C MET A 150 7.75 -16.89 1.80
N SER A 151 8.57 -15.93 1.37
CA SER A 151 8.13 -14.63 0.88
C SER A 151 8.16 -14.50 -0.66
N GLY A 152 8.48 -15.55 -1.40
CA GLY A 152 8.82 -15.49 -2.83
C GLY A 152 7.76 -14.79 -3.70
N ILE A 153 6.48 -15.16 -3.61
CA ILE A 153 5.42 -14.55 -4.42
C ILE A 153 5.08 -13.13 -3.94
N TYR A 154 5.08 -12.88 -2.62
CA TYR A 154 4.96 -11.54 -2.09
C TYR A 154 6.08 -10.63 -2.62
N SER A 155 7.32 -11.07 -2.50
CA SER A 155 8.48 -10.36 -3.03
C SER A 155 8.35 -10.11 -4.53
N ALA A 156 7.97 -11.12 -5.32
CA ALA A 156 7.75 -10.98 -6.76
C ALA A 156 6.74 -9.85 -7.07
N SER A 157 5.65 -9.74 -6.31
CA SER A 157 4.68 -8.65 -6.47
C SER A 157 5.27 -7.26 -6.17
N LYS A 158 6.16 -7.18 -5.18
CA LYS A 158 6.83 -5.93 -4.81
C LYS A 158 7.98 -5.58 -5.77
N PHE A 159 8.74 -6.57 -6.28
CA PHE A 159 9.69 -6.35 -7.37
C PHE A 159 9.00 -5.84 -8.65
N ALA A 160 7.83 -6.40 -9.00
CA ALA A 160 7.06 -5.92 -10.13
C ALA A 160 6.63 -4.45 -9.95
N LEU A 161 6.21 -4.09 -8.72
CA LEU A 161 5.86 -2.70 -8.38
C LEU A 161 7.05 -1.75 -8.50
N GLU A 162 8.25 -2.16 -8.03
CA GLU A 162 9.50 -1.39 -8.19
C GLU A 162 9.81 -1.14 -9.66
N GLY A 163 9.92 -2.21 -10.47
CA GLY A 163 10.27 -2.07 -11.88
C GLY A 163 9.30 -1.18 -12.65
N MET A 164 7.98 -1.28 -12.38
CA MET A 164 6.99 -0.37 -12.94
C MET A 164 7.23 1.07 -12.47
N SER A 165 7.52 1.24 -11.19
CA SER A 165 7.69 2.56 -10.57
C SER A 165 8.92 3.29 -11.09
N GLU A 166 10.04 2.59 -11.31
CA GLU A 166 11.24 3.15 -11.94
C GLU A 166 10.96 3.67 -13.36
N ALA A 167 10.20 2.92 -14.15
CA ALA A 167 9.81 3.34 -15.50
C ALA A 167 8.90 4.57 -15.43
N LEU A 168 7.84 4.51 -14.61
CA LEU A 168 6.89 5.60 -14.45
C LEU A 168 7.55 6.88 -13.93
N ALA A 169 8.54 6.78 -13.03
CA ALA A 169 9.27 7.93 -12.52
C ALA A 169 9.90 8.75 -13.66
N LYS A 170 10.55 8.07 -14.62
CA LYS A 170 11.19 8.71 -15.79
C LYS A 170 10.16 9.30 -16.74
N GLU A 171 9.05 8.60 -16.97
CA GLU A 171 7.95 9.07 -17.82
C GLU A 171 7.23 10.29 -17.22
N ALA A 172 6.99 10.26 -15.91
CA ALA A 172 6.25 11.28 -15.18
C ALA A 172 7.04 12.57 -14.97
N GLU A 173 8.37 12.47 -14.80
CA GLU A 173 9.28 13.61 -14.63
C GLU A 173 9.14 14.65 -15.75
N HIS A 174 8.92 14.20 -17.00
CA HIS A 174 8.67 15.07 -18.15
C HIS A 174 7.49 16.02 -17.95
N PHE A 175 6.56 15.64 -17.10
CA PHE A 175 5.36 16.43 -16.78
C PHE A 175 5.44 17.14 -15.42
N GLY A 176 6.61 17.16 -14.76
CA GLY A 176 6.77 17.73 -13.43
C GLY A 176 6.13 16.92 -12.31
N VAL A 177 5.82 15.64 -12.56
CA VAL A 177 5.29 14.71 -11.56
C VAL A 177 6.44 13.90 -10.97
N LYS A 178 6.53 13.87 -9.64
CA LYS A 178 7.53 13.13 -8.89
C LYS A 178 7.02 11.74 -8.52
N LEU A 179 7.94 10.79 -8.38
CA LEU A 179 7.64 9.48 -7.82
C LEU A 179 8.67 9.14 -6.75
N THR A 180 8.21 8.58 -5.64
CA THR A 180 9.05 8.05 -4.57
C THR A 180 8.61 6.63 -4.24
N MET A 181 9.55 5.71 -4.22
CA MET A 181 9.37 4.37 -3.68
C MET A 181 9.81 4.37 -2.21
N VAL A 182 8.96 3.83 -1.36
CA VAL A 182 9.23 3.66 0.07
C VAL A 182 9.27 2.16 0.35
N GLU A 183 10.39 1.71 0.85
CA GLU A 183 10.72 0.29 1.07
C GLU A 183 10.70 -0.02 2.58
N PRO A 184 9.51 -0.15 3.20
CA PRO A 184 9.44 -0.43 4.63
C PRO A 184 10.09 -1.77 4.96
N GLY A 185 10.84 -1.79 6.06
CA GLY A 185 11.26 -3.01 6.71
C GLY A 185 10.13 -3.66 7.51
N GLY A 186 10.49 -4.41 8.54
CA GLY A 186 9.53 -5.09 9.41
C GLY A 186 8.82 -4.18 10.39
N TYR A 187 7.95 -3.29 9.94
CA TYR A 187 7.09 -2.50 10.83
C TYR A 187 5.86 -3.31 11.27
N TRP A 188 5.59 -3.34 12.56
CA TRP A 188 4.40 -3.98 13.09
C TRP A 188 3.15 -3.20 12.67
N THR A 189 2.36 -3.76 11.75
CA THR A 189 1.13 -3.17 11.23
C THR A 189 0.06 -4.24 11.07
N ASP A 190 -1.17 -3.83 10.76
CA ASP A 190 -2.27 -4.76 10.43
C ASP A 190 -1.96 -5.67 9.23
N LEU A 191 -0.95 -5.38 8.42
CA LEU A 191 -0.48 -6.27 7.37
C LEU A 191 -0.04 -7.62 7.94
N TYR A 192 0.72 -7.59 9.05
CA TYR A 192 1.19 -8.81 9.73
C TYR A 192 0.08 -9.56 10.46
N THR A 193 -0.89 -8.86 11.05
CA THR A 193 -2.01 -9.51 11.74
C THR A 193 -3.05 -10.09 10.80
N SER A 194 -3.14 -9.57 9.56
CA SER A 194 -4.07 -10.01 8.52
C SER A 194 -3.42 -10.84 7.42
N MET A 195 -2.14 -11.20 7.57
CA MET A 195 -1.43 -12.02 6.59
C MET A 195 -1.96 -13.46 6.60
N SER A 196 -2.03 -14.05 5.42
CA SER A 196 -2.41 -15.46 5.25
C SER A 196 -1.16 -16.34 5.07
N TYR A 197 -1.35 -17.64 5.26
CA TYR A 197 -0.31 -18.65 5.09
C TYR A 197 -0.79 -19.73 4.13
N SER A 198 0.17 -20.31 3.38
CA SER A 198 -0.07 -21.53 2.61
C SER A 198 -0.35 -22.72 3.54
N ASN A 199 -0.96 -23.77 3.00
CA ASN A 199 -0.99 -25.05 3.68
C ASN A 199 0.42 -25.65 3.62
N PRO A 200 1.05 -25.96 4.78
CA PRO A 200 2.43 -26.44 4.80
C PRO A 200 2.53 -27.87 4.25
N LEU A 201 3.59 -28.13 3.46
CA LEU A 201 4.01 -29.46 3.07
C LEU A 201 5.03 -30.00 4.07
N ASP A 202 4.89 -31.26 4.48
CA ASP A 202 5.79 -31.92 5.44
C ASP A 202 7.26 -31.89 4.96
N SER A 203 7.47 -31.94 3.65
CA SER A 203 8.80 -31.84 3.02
C SER A 203 9.60 -30.60 3.42
N TYR A 204 8.94 -29.53 3.83
CA TYR A 204 9.57 -28.28 4.26
C TYR A 204 9.61 -28.09 5.79
N GLY A 205 9.25 -29.13 6.57
CA GLY A 205 9.21 -29.05 8.03
C GLY A 205 10.55 -28.62 8.64
N THR A 206 11.64 -29.32 8.29
CA THR A 206 12.98 -29.00 8.79
C THR A 206 13.41 -27.58 8.42
N LEU A 207 13.19 -27.14 7.18
CA LEU A 207 13.52 -25.77 6.75
C LEU A 207 12.73 -24.72 7.53
N ARG A 208 11.46 -24.97 7.81
CA ARG A 208 10.64 -24.05 8.63
C ARG A 208 11.16 -23.92 10.05
N ASP A 209 11.59 -25.03 10.66
CA ASP A 209 12.17 -25.05 12.00
C ASP A 209 13.49 -24.28 12.05
N GLU A 210 14.33 -24.43 11.03
CA GLU A 210 15.58 -23.67 10.90
C GLU A 210 15.33 -22.16 10.76
N LEU A 211 14.41 -21.78 9.89
CA LEU A 211 14.01 -20.39 9.71
C LEU A 211 13.43 -19.80 11.01
N ALA A 212 12.57 -20.55 11.72
CA ALA A 212 12.01 -20.14 12.98
C ALA A 212 13.09 -19.87 14.05
N LYS A 213 14.13 -20.70 14.12
CA LYS A 213 15.29 -20.50 15.01
C LYS A 213 16.06 -19.24 14.62
N GLN A 214 16.41 -19.10 13.35
CA GLN A 214 17.15 -17.93 12.85
C GLN A 214 16.43 -16.62 13.18
N TYR A 215 15.12 -16.56 12.97
CA TYR A 215 14.32 -15.36 13.27
C TYR A 215 14.11 -15.13 14.77
N SER A 216 14.19 -16.16 15.63
CA SER A 216 14.10 -16.01 17.08
C SER A 216 15.40 -15.51 17.71
N GLU A 217 16.54 -15.78 17.11
CA GLU A 217 17.87 -15.38 17.56
C GLU A 217 18.24 -13.95 17.13
N ASP A 218 17.66 -13.46 16.02
CA ASP A 218 17.88 -12.12 15.52
C ASP A 218 16.88 -11.13 16.12
N SER A 219 17.30 -10.45 17.20
CA SER A 219 16.49 -9.44 17.88
C SER A 219 16.17 -8.20 17.04
N SER A 220 16.81 -8.03 15.87
CA SER A 220 16.53 -6.97 14.91
C SER A 220 15.33 -7.31 14.02
N ILE A 221 14.92 -8.58 13.98
CA ILE A 221 13.78 -9.05 13.20
C ILE A 221 12.54 -9.13 14.09
N VAL A 222 11.51 -8.42 13.71
CA VAL A 222 10.20 -8.47 14.38
C VAL A 222 9.72 -9.93 14.45
N ILE A 223 9.40 -10.39 15.68
CA ILE A 223 8.86 -11.73 15.95
C ILE A 223 7.71 -12.03 14.97
N LEU A 224 7.90 -13.02 14.13
CA LEU A 224 6.92 -13.43 13.16
C LEU A 224 5.65 -13.96 13.87
N PRO A 225 4.44 -13.63 13.41
CA PRO A 225 3.20 -13.91 14.13
C PRO A 225 2.95 -15.37 14.49
N TRP A 226 3.49 -16.33 13.71
CA TRP A 226 3.34 -17.77 14.00
C TRP A 226 4.17 -18.26 15.21
N GLN A 227 5.10 -17.46 15.72
CA GLN A 227 5.88 -17.77 16.92
C GLN A 227 5.19 -17.39 18.23
N ARG A 228 4.10 -16.60 18.14
CA ARG A 228 3.28 -16.32 19.33
C ARG A 228 2.32 -17.50 19.52
N LYS A 229 2.58 -18.33 20.53
CA LYS A 229 1.54 -19.24 21.03
C LYS A 229 0.30 -18.39 21.37
N PRO A 230 -0.92 -18.83 20.96
CA PRO A 230 -2.11 -18.18 21.47
C PRO A 230 -2.07 -18.21 23.00
N LEU A 231 -2.25 -17.05 23.62
CA LEU A 231 -2.49 -16.93 25.05
C LEU A 231 -3.82 -17.56 25.41
#